data_d915a07d4c803228c8f433aa868079a0
#
_entry.id   d915a07d4c803228c8f433aa868079a0
#
_cell.length_a   1.000
_cell.length_b   1.000
_cell.length_c   1.000
_cell.angle_alpha   90.00
_cell.angle_beta   90.00
_cell.angle_gamma   90.00
#
_symmetry.space_group_name_H-M   'P 1'
#
loop_
_entity.id
_entity.type
_entity.pdbx_description
1 polymer ?
#
loop_
_entity_poly.entity_id
_entity_poly.type
_entity_poly.pdbx_seq_one_letter_code
_entity_poly.pdbx_strand_id
1 'polypeptide(L)' 'MRSPLGNIAARPVRIEFETANYQKARRVIDKLCTTGYAMQIEDMTIQEARTTDKRSVHTYLSITFFEAVRQ' A
#
# COMPACT_ATOMS: atom_id res chain seq x y z
N MET A 1 -4.68 14.99 -25.57
CA MET A 1 -4.63 16.29 -24.89
C MET A 1 -3.63 16.24 -23.75
N ARG A 2 -2.68 17.13 -23.72
CA ARG A 2 -1.68 17.13 -22.65
C ARG A 2 -2.21 17.88 -21.44
N SER A 3 -2.01 17.28 -20.29
CA SER A 3 -2.27 17.96 -19.03
C SER A 3 -1.31 19.15 -18.89
N PRO A 4 -1.77 20.32 -18.36
CA PRO A 4 -0.88 21.44 -18.11
C PRO A 4 0.20 21.13 -17.06
N LEU A 5 0.05 20.07 -16.31
CA LEU A 5 1.03 19.62 -15.31
C LEU A 5 2.02 18.57 -15.86
N GLY A 6 1.94 18.28 -17.17
CA GLY A 6 2.75 17.23 -17.78
C GLY A 6 2.08 15.87 -17.71
N ASN A 7 2.81 14.84 -18.05
CA ASN A 7 2.30 13.49 -18.02
C ASN A 7 2.46 12.89 -16.63
N ILE A 8 1.41 12.24 -16.19
CA ILE A 8 1.42 11.51 -14.93
C ILE A 8 1.30 10.03 -15.22
N ALA A 9 2.27 9.26 -14.77
CA ALA A 9 2.23 7.82 -14.87
C ALA A 9 1.64 7.23 -13.60
N ALA A 10 0.67 6.34 -13.74
CA ALA A 10 0.12 5.58 -12.64
C ALA A 10 0.75 4.20 -12.62
N ARG A 11 1.33 3.82 -11.50
CA ARG A 11 1.98 2.52 -11.33
C ARG A 11 1.26 1.71 -10.28
N PRO A 12 0.55 0.65 -10.67
CA PRO A 12 -0.07 -0.24 -9.71
C PRO A 12 0.99 -1.13 -9.07
N VAL A 13 0.93 -1.23 -7.76
CA VAL A 13 1.85 -2.08 -6.98
C VAL A 13 1.02 -2.87 -5.98
N ARG A 14 1.31 -4.14 -5.85
CA ARG A 14 0.72 -4.99 -4.84
C ARG A 14 1.74 -5.23 -3.75
N ILE A 15 1.32 -4.97 -2.53
CA ILE A 15 2.16 -5.16 -1.36
C ILE A 15 1.49 -6.20 -0.46
N GLU A 16 2.28 -7.14 0.00
CA GLU A 16 1.82 -8.19 0.88
C GLU A 16 2.81 -8.31 2.02
N PHE A 17 2.31 -8.32 3.24
CA PHE A 17 3.15 -8.49 4.41
C PHE A 17 2.41 -9.17 5.54
N GLU A 18 3.18 -9.74 6.45
CA GLU A 18 2.67 -10.44 7.62
C GLU A 18 3.18 -9.74 8.88
N THR A 19 2.30 -9.58 9.86
CA THR A 19 2.64 -8.99 11.14
C THR A 19 2.09 -9.85 12.27
N ALA A 20 2.61 -9.64 13.47
CA ALA A 20 2.19 -10.39 14.64
C ALA A 20 0.78 -10.01 15.10
N ASN A 21 0.37 -8.76 14.88
CA ASN A 21 -0.95 -8.28 15.26
C ASN A 21 -1.42 -7.15 14.35
N TYR A 22 -2.68 -6.79 14.52
CA TYR A 22 -3.32 -5.77 13.72
C TYR A 22 -2.69 -4.39 13.88
N GLN A 23 -2.28 -4.04 15.09
CA GLN A 23 -1.67 -2.74 15.36
C GLN A 23 -0.37 -2.53 14.58
N LYS A 24 0.44 -3.58 14.49
CA LYS A 24 1.67 -3.53 13.71
C LYS A 24 1.41 -3.39 12.22
N ALA A 25 0.38 -4.09 11.71
CA ALA A 25 -0.05 -3.95 10.33
C ALA A 25 -0.44 -2.50 10.03
N ARG A 26 -1.22 -1.89 10.91
CA ARG A 26 -1.67 -0.52 10.76
C ARG A 26 -0.50 0.47 10.78
N ARG A 27 0.51 0.23 11.62
CA ARG A 27 1.71 1.07 11.65
C ARG A 27 2.47 1.06 10.33
N VAL A 28 2.55 -0.09 9.68
CA VAL A 28 3.19 -0.21 8.37
C VAL A 28 2.41 0.62 7.34
N ILE A 29 1.09 0.50 7.35
CA ILE A 29 0.23 1.27 6.45
C ILE A 29 0.40 2.78 6.69
N ASP A 30 0.39 3.20 7.96
CA ASP A 30 0.57 4.61 8.32
C ASP A 30 1.92 5.14 7.84
N LYS A 31 2.99 4.36 7.97
CA LYS A 31 4.30 4.75 7.47
C LYS A 31 4.31 4.92 5.96
N LEU A 32 3.65 4.02 5.24
CA LEU A 32 3.51 4.15 3.79
C LEU A 32 2.79 5.43 3.41
N CYS A 33 1.72 5.76 4.14
CA CYS A 33 0.95 6.97 3.88
C CYS A 33 1.71 8.25 4.19
N THR A 34 2.73 8.18 5.05
CA THR A 34 3.52 9.36 5.45
C THR A 34 4.82 9.53 4.68
N THR A 35 5.10 8.69 3.69
CA THR A 35 6.34 8.77 2.93
C THR A 35 6.43 9.96 1.99
N GLY A 36 5.34 10.68 1.75
CA GLY A 36 5.32 11.84 0.88
C GLY A 36 5.14 11.52 -0.60
N TYR A 37 5.03 10.27 -0.97
CA TYR A 37 4.73 9.89 -2.34
C TYR A 37 3.25 10.05 -2.63
N ALA A 38 2.94 10.56 -3.82
CA ALA A 38 1.56 10.59 -4.27
C ALA A 38 1.09 9.17 -4.55
N MET A 39 0.11 8.71 -3.80
CA MET A 39 -0.41 7.36 -3.97
C MET A 39 -1.87 7.28 -3.56
N GLN A 40 -2.53 6.27 -4.09
CA GLN A 40 -3.91 5.96 -3.75
C GLN A 40 -4.00 4.48 -3.39
N ILE A 41 -4.62 4.18 -2.26
CA ILE A 41 -4.90 2.80 -1.89
C ILE A 41 -6.20 2.40 -2.57
N GLU A 42 -6.09 1.46 -3.50
CA GLU A 42 -7.24 0.98 -4.28
C GLU A 42 -7.99 -0.11 -3.53
N ASP A 43 -7.26 -0.97 -2.84
CA ASP A 43 -7.84 -2.09 -2.13
C ASP A 43 -6.96 -2.48 -0.95
N MET A 44 -7.60 -2.94 0.11
CA MET A 44 -6.91 -3.40 1.29
C MET A 44 -7.67 -4.58 1.88
N THR A 45 -6.96 -5.68 2.09
CA THR A 45 -7.51 -6.87 2.72
C THR A 45 -6.62 -7.26 3.89
N ILE A 46 -7.22 -7.42 5.04
CA ILE A 46 -6.51 -7.85 6.24
C ILE A 46 -7.14 -9.16 6.71
N GLN A 47 -6.34 -10.20 6.79
CA GLN A 47 -6.78 -11.52 7.20
C GLN A 47 -6.01 -11.97 8.41
N GLU A 48 -6.71 -12.51 9.39
CA GLU A 48 -6.09 -13.11 10.55
C GLU A 48 -5.95 -14.61 10.32
N ALA A 49 -4.72 -15.10 10.42
CA ALA A 49 -4.43 -16.52 10.36
C ALA A 49 -4.11 -17.03 11.77
N ARG A 50 -4.80 -18.06 12.19
CA ARG A 50 -4.52 -18.74 13.45
C ARG A 50 -3.93 -20.10 13.18
N THR A 51 -2.72 -20.29 13.66
CA THR A 51 -2.16 -21.63 13.80
C THR A 51 -2.21 -22.01 15.28
N THR A 52 -1.91 -23.25 15.59
CA THR A 52 -2.01 -23.78 16.96
C THR A 52 -1.21 -22.96 17.99
N ASP A 53 -0.13 -22.31 17.56
CA ASP A 53 0.79 -21.62 18.45
C ASP A 53 0.96 -20.14 18.16
N LYS A 54 0.45 -19.64 17.03
CA LYS A 54 0.69 -18.26 16.63
C LYS A 54 -0.52 -17.63 15.98
N ARG A 55 -0.75 -16.36 16.33
CA ARG A 55 -1.61 -15.46 15.56
C ARG A 55 -0.74 -14.67 14.62
N SER A 56 -1.12 -14.63 13.36
CA SER A 56 -0.50 -13.74 12.40
C SER A 56 -1.57 -12.99 11.65
N VAL A 57 -1.24 -11.77 11.25
CA VAL A 57 -2.13 -10.93 10.48
C VAL A 57 -1.47 -10.72 9.12
N HIS A 58 -2.16 -11.14 8.07
CA HIS A 58 -1.69 -11.01 6.71
C HIS A 58 -2.40 -9.86 6.04
N THR A 59 -1.64 -8.92 5.49
CA THR A 59 -2.19 -7.72 4.86
C THR A 59 -1.83 -7.70 3.40
N TYR A 60 -2.86 -7.47 2.57
CA TYR A 60 -2.71 -7.31 1.13
C TYR A 60 -3.13 -5.90 0.76
N LEU A 61 -2.27 -5.17 0.08
CA LEU A 61 -2.53 -3.82 -0.37
C LEU A 61 -2.35 -3.71 -1.87
N SER A 62 -3.33 -3.11 -2.52
CA SER A 62 -3.21 -2.67 -3.90
C SER A 62 -3.10 -1.17 -3.91
N ILE A 63 -1.97 -0.65 -4.33
CA ILE A 63 -1.66 0.78 -4.29
C ILE A 63 -1.31 1.23 -5.69
N THR A 64 -1.80 2.40 -6.07
CA THR A 64 -1.38 3.06 -7.28
C THR A 64 -0.51 4.26 -6.93
N PHE A 65 0.73 4.24 -7.38
CA PHE A 65 1.63 5.39 -7.24
C PHE A 65 1.52 6.27 -8.46
N PHE A 66 1.49 7.57 -8.22
CA PHE A 66 1.46 8.57 -9.28
C PHE A 66 2.83 9.23 -9.38
N GLU A 67 3.36 9.23 -10.57
CA GLU A 67 4.70 9.72 -10.82
C GLU A 67 4.66 10.71 -11.99
N ALA A 68 5.28 11.88 -11.80
CA ALA A 68 5.40 12.83 -12.88
C ALA A 68 6.48 12.37 -13.85
N VAL A 69 6.12 12.21 -15.10
CA VAL A 69 7.06 11.83 -16.15
C VAL A 69 7.56 13.09 -16.81
N ARG A 70 8.87 13.32 -16.72
CA ARG A 70 9.54 14.39 -17.43
C ARG A 70 9.96 13.90 -18.81
N GLN A 71 9.61 14.68 -19.78
CA GLN A 71 10.12 14.48 -21.12
C GLN A 71 11.41 15.24 -21.33
#